data_99d13fd61224046717570bcb86c55f05
#
_entry.id   99d13fd61224046717570bcb86c55f05
#
_cell.length_a   1.000
_cell.length_b   1.000
_cell.length_c   1.000
_cell.angle_alpha   90.00
_cell.angle_beta   90.00
_cell.angle_gamma   90.00
#
_symmetry.space_group_name_H-M   'P 1'
#
loop_
_entity.id
_entity.type
_entity.pdbx_description
1 polymer ?
#
loop_
_entity_poly.entity_id
_entity_poly.type
_entity_poly.pdbx_seq_one_letter_code
_entity_poly.pdbx_strand_id
1 'polypeptide(L)'
;MLKMKIPQLDKKPELKTCHNVTWEDNYSWIHQKDILEVLKDSSKLLPEVRKYLEDENSYTENNLKDTKQTQKILFDEIKGRIKLDDESLPFKDKNYEYWTKTTTKGNYSIKLRKKIGSEDIEEIWNGDKEKEKVKAEYFGVGDLDVSHNDKYLAYSLDLKGSEYFTIHIKEIKTNKFITEKIENTSGSVLFSLDDNYIFYSKLDENHRPRQIFRHKIGKSIKDDLLIFEEKTPAFTVSIGISADEKYYFINSSDHNTSEKYFFKTDEKIPIPKLVRKKEKGIIYSINSWGCLLYTSPSPRDS
;
A
#
# COMPACT_ATOMS: atom_id res chain seq x y z
N MET A 1 -28.43 35.82 9.07
CA MET A 1 -27.94 34.77 8.16
C MET A 1 -28.95 33.64 8.12
N LEU A 2 -29.47 33.27 6.94
CA LEU A 2 -30.31 32.09 6.81
C LEU A 2 -29.43 30.87 7.12
N LYS A 3 -29.80 30.09 8.16
CA LYS A 3 -29.15 28.82 8.44
C LYS A 3 -29.37 27.88 7.25
N MET A 4 -28.31 27.35 6.70
CA MET A 4 -28.39 26.33 5.66
C MET A 4 -29.16 25.11 6.20
N LYS A 5 -30.09 24.58 5.41
CA LYS A 5 -30.88 23.43 5.82
C LYS A 5 -29.98 22.22 5.93
N ILE A 6 -30.11 21.43 6.99
CA ILE A 6 -29.40 20.15 7.13
C ILE A 6 -29.79 19.24 5.97
N PRO A 7 -28.82 18.68 5.22
CA PRO A 7 -29.11 17.71 4.18
C PRO A 7 -29.89 16.53 4.74
N GLN A 8 -30.80 15.99 3.96
CA GLN A 8 -31.58 14.83 4.36
C GLN A 8 -31.50 13.78 3.25
N LEU A 9 -31.17 12.58 3.65
CA LEU A 9 -31.17 11.41 2.77
C LEU A 9 -32.58 10.82 2.75
N ASP A 10 -33.07 10.46 1.56
CA ASP A 10 -34.35 9.83 1.38
C ASP A 10 -34.36 8.43 2.01
N LYS A 11 -35.46 8.13 2.71
CA LYS A 11 -35.67 6.80 3.27
C LYS A 11 -36.19 5.85 2.19
N LYS A 12 -35.45 4.75 1.97
CA LYS A 12 -35.85 3.64 1.11
C LYS A 12 -35.79 2.36 1.95
N PRO A 13 -36.88 2.01 2.66
CA PRO A 13 -36.86 0.93 3.64
C PRO A 13 -36.58 -0.44 3.00
N GLU A 14 -35.65 -1.18 3.59
CA GLU A 14 -35.32 -2.55 3.24
C GLU A 14 -35.28 -3.40 4.52
N LEU A 15 -35.93 -4.57 4.50
CA LEU A 15 -35.84 -5.50 5.61
C LEU A 15 -34.52 -6.25 5.58
N LYS A 16 -33.77 -6.16 6.67
CA LYS A 16 -32.53 -6.91 6.90
C LYS A 16 -32.73 -7.95 7.98
N THR A 17 -32.13 -9.11 7.82
CA THR A 17 -32.14 -10.17 8.82
C THR A 17 -30.74 -10.65 9.10
N CYS A 18 -30.34 -10.67 10.38
CA CYS A 18 -29.07 -11.24 10.82
C CYS A 18 -29.27 -11.90 12.19
N HIS A 19 -28.71 -13.10 12.38
CA HIS A 19 -28.84 -13.89 13.63
C HIS A 19 -30.29 -14.01 14.14
N ASN A 20 -31.26 -14.23 13.24
CA ASN A 20 -32.69 -14.31 13.52
C ASN A 20 -33.34 -13.01 14.04
N VAL A 21 -32.67 -11.89 13.96
CA VAL A 21 -33.23 -10.58 14.24
C VAL A 21 -33.51 -9.88 12.92
N THR A 22 -34.72 -9.41 12.72
CA THR A 22 -35.14 -8.65 11.53
C THR A 22 -35.38 -7.20 11.94
N TRP A 23 -34.84 -6.26 11.15
CA TRP A 23 -35.05 -4.82 11.31
C TRP A 23 -35.26 -4.16 9.95
N GLU A 24 -35.83 -2.96 9.98
CA GLU A 24 -35.94 -2.12 8.80
C GLU A 24 -34.71 -1.19 8.71
N ASP A 25 -34.00 -1.26 7.58
CA ASP A 25 -32.89 -0.36 7.25
C ASP A 25 -33.36 0.61 6.16
N ASN A 26 -33.45 1.88 6.50
CA ASN A 26 -33.92 2.94 5.62
C ASN A 26 -32.85 3.45 4.66
N TYR A 27 -31.58 3.11 4.89
CA TYR A 27 -30.43 3.74 4.25
C TYR A 27 -29.45 2.76 3.62
N SER A 28 -29.74 1.46 3.62
CA SER A 28 -28.87 0.45 2.99
C SER A 28 -28.62 0.68 1.49
N TRP A 29 -29.56 1.37 0.84
CA TRP A 29 -29.46 1.70 -0.59
C TRP A 29 -28.28 2.63 -0.94
N ILE A 30 -27.75 3.41 0.03
CA ILE A 30 -26.56 4.26 -0.19
C ILE A 30 -25.31 3.41 -0.40
N HIS A 31 -25.29 2.20 0.14
CA HIS A 31 -24.22 1.23 -0.10
C HIS A 31 -24.41 0.59 -1.48
N GLN A 32 -23.79 1.20 -2.47
CA GLN A 32 -23.84 0.73 -3.85
C GLN A 32 -23.15 -0.64 -3.95
N LYS A 33 -23.81 -1.64 -4.56
CA LYS A 33 -23.31 -3.03 -4.59
C LYS A 33 -22.01 -3.19 -5.36
N ASP A 34 -21.79 -2.34 -6.37
CA ASP A 34 -20.58 -2.29 -7.18
C ASP A 34 -19.57 -1.24 -6.68
N ILE A 35 -19.51 -1.01 -5.37
CA ILE A 35 -18.64 0.03 -4.76
C ILE A 35 -17.19 -0.09 -5.21
N LEU A 36 -16.65 -1.29 -5.44
CA LEU A 36 -15.28 -1.48 -5.93
C LEU A 36 -15.07 -0.94 -7.34
N GLU A 37 -16.11 -0.96 -8.17
CA GLU A 37 -16.05 -0.33 -9.48
C GLU A 37 -16.14 1.19 -9.38
N VAL A 38 -16.90 1.71 -8.41
CA VAL A 38 -16.94 3.15 -8.09
C VAL A 38 -15.58 3.64 -7.61
N LEU A 39 -14.85 2.85 -6.80
CA LEU A 39 -13.49 3.20 -6.37
C LEU A 39 -12.52 3.33 -7.55
N LYS A 40 -12.67 2.49 -8.56
CA LYS A 40 -11.86 2.56 -9.79
C LYS A 40 -12.30 3.69 -10.72
N ASP A 41 -13.59 4.04 -10.70
CA ASP A 41 -14.21 5.04 -11.57
C ASP A 41 -15.35 5.73 -10.84
N SER A 42 -15.07 6.90 -10.26
CA SER A 42 -16.03 7.68 -9.47
C SER A 42 -17.26 8.13 -10.27
N SER A 43 -17.22 8.13 -11.60
CA SER A 43 -18.38 8.47 -12.44
C SER A 43 -19.53 7.46 -12.30
N LYS A 44 -19.23 6.24 -11.82
CA LYS A 44 -20.20 5.17 -11.55
C LYS A 44 -20.99 5.36 -10.28
N LEU A 45 -20.63 6.34 -9.42
CA LEU A 45 -21.40 6.63 -8.22
C LEU A 45 -22.81 7.12 -8.60
N LEU A 46 -23.84 6.53 -7.96
CA LEU A 46 -25.22 6.91 -8.20
C LEU A 46 -25.43 8.42 -8.03
N PRO A 47 -26.11 9.08 -8.99
CA PRO A 47 -26.27 10.56 -8.96
C PRO A 47 -26.94 11.07 -7.67
N GLU A 48 -27.90 10.33 -7.12
CA GLU A 48 -28.56 10.72 -5.85
C GLU A 48 -27.64 10.62 -4.64
N VAL A 49 -26.73 9.61 -4.62
CA VAL A 49 -25.72 9.48 -3.57
C VAL A 49 -24.69 10.61 -3.71
N ARG A 50 -24.21 10.87 -4.92
CA ARG A 50 -23.29 11.98 -5.21
C ARG A 50 -23.86 13.29 -4.74
N LYS A 51 -25.10 13.58 -5.14
CA LYS A 51 -25.76 14.82 -4.73
C LYS A 51 -25.83 14.97 -3.22
N TYR A 52 -26.19 13.91 -2.49
CA TYR A 52 -26.24 13.94 -1.03
C TYR A 52 -24.87 14.24 -0.41
N LEU A 53 -23.79 13.61 -0.90
CA LEU A 53 -22.44 13.86 -0.44
C LEU A 53 -21.98 15.30 -0.71
N GLU A 54 -22.33 15.86 -1.87
CA GLU A 54 -22.02 17.26 -2.21
C GLU A 54 -22.82 18.25 -1.34
N ASP A 55 -24.07 17.95 -1.03
CA ASP A 55 -24.89 18.75 -0.14
C ASP A 55 -24.32 18.73 1.29
N GLU A 56 -23.87 17.58 1.80
CA GLU A 56 -23.20 17.43 3.11
C GLU A 56 -21.88 18.20 3.16
N ASN A 57 -21.07 18.13 2.11
CA ASN A 57 -19.83 18.91 2.01
C ASN A 57 -20.14 20.42 2.07
N SER A 58 -21.12 20.87 1.31
CA SER A 58 -21.54 22.27 1.27
C SER A 58 -22.08 22.74 2.64
N TYR A 59 -22.85 21.90 3.32
CA TYR A 59 -23.33 22.16 4.67
C TYR A 59 -22.16 22.28 5.67
N THR A 60 -21.22 21.37 5.61
CA THR A 60 -20.01 21.36 6.45
C THR A 60 -19.16 22.61 6.23
N GLU A 61 -18.88 22.96 4.98
CA GLU A 61 -18.11 24.17 4.64
C GLU A 61 -18.79 25.44 5.14
N ASN A 62 -20.12 25.54 5.01
CA ASN A 62 -20.86 26.70 5.51
C ASN A 62 -20.84 26.82 7.04
N ASN A 63 -20.92 25.68 7.75
CA ASN A 63 -20.87 25.68 9.21
C ASN A 63 -19.48 25.94 9.78
N LEU A 64 -18.44 25.55 9.05
CA LEU A 64 -17.03 25.74 9.44
C LEU A 64 -16.40 27.02 8.89
N LYS A 65 -17.13 27.84 8.13
CA LYS A 65 -16.56 29.04 7.49
C LYS A 65 -15.91 30.01 8.47
N ASP A 66 -16.50 30.17 9.64
CA ASP A 66 -16.00 31.11 10.67
C ASP A 66 -14.71 30.61 11.34
N THR A 67 -14.36 29.32 11.15
CA THR A 67 -13.12 28.72 11.65
C THR A 67 -11.96 28.78 10.64
N LYS A 68 -12.19 29.19 9.41
CA LYS A 68 -11.20 29.18 8.32
C LYS A 68 -9.90 29.92 8.70
N GLN A 69 -10.01 31.07 9.36
CA GLN A 69 -8.82 31.83 9.79
C GLN A 69 -8.03 31.06 10.86
N THR A 70 -8.72 30.49 11.85
CA THR A 70 -8.09 29.66 12.90
C THR A 70 -7.43 28.43 12.30
N GLN A 71 -8.11 27.75 11.36
CA GLN A 71 -7.54 26.60 10.64
C GLN A 71 -6.25 27.00 9.94
N LYS A 72 -6.23 28.15 9.25
CA LYS A 72 -5.03 28.65 8.57
C LYS A 72 -3.89 28.91 9.54
N ILE A 73 -4.16 29.58 10.67
CA ILE A 73 -3.15 29.87 11.70
C ILE A 73 -2.55 28.57 12.24
N LEU A 74 -3.40 27.60 12.60
CA LEU A 74 -2.96 26.31 13.11
C LEU A 74 -2.17 25.51 12.05
N PHE A 75 -2.63 25.53 10.81
CA PHE A 75 -1.92 24.89 9.72
C PHE A 75 -0.52 25.48 9.50
N ASP A 76 -0.43 26.81 9.45
CA ASP A 76 0.83 27.53 9.25
C ASP A 76 1.80 27.30 10.42
N GLU A 77 1.27 27.27 11.66
CA GLU A 77 2.05 26.97 12.87
C GLU A 77 2.60 25.54 12.85
N ILE A 78 1.75 24.55 12.57
CA ILE A 78 2.16 23.13 12.51
C ILE A 78 3.19 22.92 11.39
N LYS A 79 2.90 23.46 10.20
CA LYS A 79 3.79 23.37 9.04
C LYS A 79 5.12 24.05 9.31
N GLY A 80 5.11 25.20 10.00
CA GLY A 80 6.35 25.94 10.35
C GLY A 80 7.29 25.18 11.29
N ARG A 81 6.81 24.14 11.97
CA ARG A 81 7.64 23.28 12.84
C ARG A 81 8.32 22.15 12.06
N ILE A 82 7.95 21.94 10.81
CA ILE A 82 8.49 20.87 9.96
C ILE A 82 9.65 21.43 9.14
N LYS A 83 10.83 20.79 9.23
CA LYS A 83 11.95 21.08 8.33
C LYS A 83 11.62 20.50 6.95
N LEU A 84 11.28 21.39 6.01
CA LEU A 84 10.83 20.97 4.67
C LEU A 84 11.99 20.56 3.75
N ASP A 85 13.11 21.28 3.80
CA ASP A 85 14.36 20.87 3.13
C ASP A 85 15.15 20.00 4.10
N ASP A 86 15.00 18.69 3.96
CA ASP A 86 15.63 17.73 4.87
C ASP A 86 16.14 16.50 4.12
N GLU A 87 17.12 15.83 4.73
CA GLU A 87 17.68 14.59 4.23
C GLU A 87 17.77 13.57 5.38
N SER A 88 17.36 12.33 5.11
CA SER A 88 17.58 11.26 6.07
C SER A 88 19.06 10.90 6.17
N LEU A 89 19.46 10.26 7.26
CA LEU A 89 20.79 9.66 7.33
C LEU A 89 20.92 8.59 6.25
N PRO A 90 22.09 8.53 5.57
CA PRO A 90 22.37 7.44 4.63
C PRO A 90 22.44 6.10 5.34
N PHE A 91 21.85 5.07 4.76
CA PHE A 91 22.07 3.68 5.17
C PHE A 91 22.80 2.91 4.06
N LYS A 92 23.65 2.00 4.47
CA LYS A 92 24.41 1.15 3.54
C LYS A 92 23.60 -0.10 3.19
N ASP A 93 23.48 -0.33 1.90
CA ASP A 93 23.00 -1.60 1.37
C ASP A 93 23.93 -2.00 0.21
N LYS A 94 24.59 -3.17 0.37
CA LYS A 94 25.54 -3.74 -0.60
C LYS A 94 26.60 -2.74 -1.09
N ASN A 95 26.45 -2.26 -2.34
CA ASN A 95 27.44 -1.41 -2.99
C ASN A 95 27.15 0.08 -2.87
N TYR A 96 25.99 0.44 -2.29
CA TYR A 96 25.52 1.82 -2.25
C TYR A 96 25.15 2.28 -0.83
N GLU A 97 25.18 3.58 -0.66
CA GLU A 97 24.49 4.30 0.43
C GLU A 97 23.24 4.93 -0.14
N TYR A 98 22.11 4.73 0.54
CA TYR A 98 20.79 5.24 0.13
C TYR A 98 20.26 6.22 1.16
N TRP A 99 19.59 7.27 0.70
CA TRP A 99 18.87 8.20 1.58
C TRP A 99 17.69 8.84 0.86
N THR A 100 16.88 9.53 1.65
CA THR A 100 15.70 10.25 1.16
C THR A 100 15.89 11.74 1.39
N LYS A 101 15.52 12.53 0.41
CA LYS A 101 15.50 14.00 0.47
C LYS A 101 14.09 14.50 0.28
N THR A 102 13.73 15.57 1.01
CA THR A 102 12.54 16.38 0.80
C THR A 102 12.92 17.81 0.50
N THR A 103 12.05 18.58 -0.16
CA THR A 103 12.31 19.97 -0.51
C THR A 103 11.08 20.84 -0.26
N THR A 104 11.29 22.13 0.00
CA THR A 104 10.22 23.12 0.15
C THR A 104 9.35 23.28 -1.09
N LYS A 105 9.87 22.93 -2.26
CA LYS A 105 9.19 23.08 -3.56
C LYS A 105 8.42 21.83 -3.98
N GLY A 106 8.69 20.71 -3.34
CA GLY A 106 8.07 19.41 -3.65
C GLY A 106 7.08 18.95 -2.60
N ASN A 107 6.19 18.05 -2.98
CA ASN A 107 5.26 17.37 -2.08
C ASN A 107 5.65 15.90 -1.86
N TYR A 108 6.60 15.39 -2.65
CA TYR A 108 7.00 13.99 -2.65
C TYR A 108 8.50 13.85 -2.39
N SER A 109 8.88 12.69 -1.89
CA SER A 109 10.28 12.40 -1.58
C SER A 109 11.11 12.16 -2.85
N ILE A 110 12.38 12.46 -2.72
CA ILE A 110 13.43 12.11 -3.69
C ILE A 110 14.26 11.00 -3.06
N LYS A 111 14.50 9.91 -3.77
CA LYS A 111 15.37 8.82 -3.36
C LYS A 111 16.70 8.98 -4.06
N LEU A 112 17.75 9.06 -3.27
CA LEU A 112 19.11 9.25 -3.70
C LEU A 112 19.94 8.04 -3.31
N ARG A 113 21.00 7.79 -4.09
CA ARG A 113 22.04 6.83 -3.72
C ARG A 113 23.42 7.31 -4.15
N LYS A 114 24.42 6.77 -3.52
CA LYS A 114 25.82 6.99 -3.84
C LYS A 114 26.58 5.67 -3.73
N LYS A 115 27.39 5.34 -4.73
CA LYS A 115 28.23 4.14 -4.65
C LYS A 115 29.25 4.30 -3.52
N ILE A 116 29.44 3.28 -2.71
CA ILE A 116 30.42 3.31 -1.61
C ILE A 116 31.80 3.61 -2.18
N GLY A 117 32.45 4.65 -1.64
CA GLY A 117 33.76 5.14 -2.11
C GLY A 117 33.70 6.12 -3.30
N SER A 118 32.51 6.51 -3.78
CA SER A 118 32.33 7.57 -4.78
C SER A 118 31.69 8.80 -4.14
N GLU A 119 31.91 9.97 -4.76
CA GLU A 119 31.19 11.20 -4.42
C GLU A 119 30.01 11.47 -5.37
N ASP A 120 29.81 10.64 -6.40
CA ASP A 120 28.74 10.82 -7.37
C ASP A 120 27.39 10.39 -6.78
N ILE A 121 26.45 11.34 -6.71
CA ILE A 121 25.10 11.13 -6.22
C ILE A 121 24.18 10.86 -7.41
N GLU A 122 23.43 9.76 -7.33
CA GLU A 122 22.42 9.39 -8.32
C GLU A 122 21.01 9.63 -7.74
N GLU A 123 20.17 10.38 -8.45
CA GLU A 123 18.71 10.43 -8.19
C GLU A 123 18.06 9.22 -8.87
N ILE A 124 17.60 8.25 -8.08
CA ILE A 124 16.96 7.03 -8.60
C ILE A 124 15.43 7.14 -8.67
N TRP A 125 14.86 8.05 -7.89
CA TRP A 125 13.44 8.34 -7.84
C TRP A 125 13.20 9.80 -7.46
N ASN A 126 12.18 10.40 -8.07
CA ASN A 126 11.71 11.74 -7.71
C ASN A 126 10.19 11.77 -7.90
N GLY A 127 9.45 11.77 -6.78
CA GLY A 127 7.99 11.66 -6.81
C GLY A 127 7.31 12.84 -7.49
N ASP A 128 7.83 14.06 -7.36
CA ASP A 128 7.26 15.22 -8.03
C ASP A 128 7.43 15.14 -9.56
N LYS A 129 8.61 14.73 -10.04
CA LYS A 129 8.84 14.48 -11.47
C LYS A 129 7.95 13.34 -12.02
N GLU A 130 7.72 12.29 -11.23
CA GLU A 130 6.83 11.19 -11.65
C GLU A 130 5.37 11.65 -11.70
N LYS A 131 4.92 12.45 -10.73
CA LYS A 131 3.58 13.06 -10.74
C LYS A 131 3.36 13.94 -11.98
N GLU A 132 4.33 14.77 -12.33
CA GLU A 132 4.26 15.62 -13.53
C GLU A 132 4.10 14.81 -14.82
N LYS A 133 4.80 13.65 -14.92
CA LYS A 133 4.69 12.76 -16.09
C LYS A 133 3.32 12.14 -16.25
N VAL A 134 2.68 11.72 -15.17
CA VAL A 134 1.39 11.00 -15.24
C VAL A 134 0.19 11.93 -15.33
N LYS A 135 0.32 13.22 -14.95
CA LYS A 135 -0.74 14.24 -14.98
C LYS A 135 -2.06 13.82 -14.33
N ALA A 136 -1.98 13.03 -13.27
CA ALA A 136 -3.13 12.55 -12.53
C ALA A 136 -3.58 13.57 -11.47
N GLU A 137 -4.89 13.63 -11.19
CA GLU A 137 -5.45 14.45 -10.10
C GLU A 137 -5.00 13.94 -8.74
N TYR A 138 -4.98 12.62 -8.56
CA TYR A 138 -4.45 11.94 -7.39
C TYR A 138 -3.11 11.26 -7.73
N PHE A 139 -2.18 11.25 -6.77
CA PHE A 139 -0.90 10.57 -6.92
C PHE A 139 -0.47 10.00 -5.57
N GLY A 140 -0.72 8.72 -5.38
CA GLY A 140 -0.28 7.94 -4.23
C GLY A 140 0.91 7.06 -4.60
N VAL A 141 1.96 7.10 -3.79
CA VAL A 141 3.11 6.20 -3.89
C VAL A 141 2.94 5.12 -2.84
N GLY A 142 2.94 3.86 -3.26
CA GLY A 142 2.91 2.71 -2.37
C GLY A 142 4.33 2.35 -1.91
N ASP A 143 4.91 1.33 -2.51
CA ASP A 143 6.24 0.84 -2.17
C ASP A 143 7.28 1.20 -3.21
N LEU A 144 8.55 1.12 -2.82
CA LEU A 144 9.70 1.34 -3.69
C LEU A 144 10.84 0.43 -3.23
N ASP A 145 11.28 -0.46 -4.11
CA ASP A 145 12.36 -1.41 -3.85
C ASP A 145 13.41 -1.40 -4.96
N VAL A 146 14.67 -1.63 -4.60
CA VAL A 146 15.81 -1.70 -5.52
C VAL A 146 16.32 -3.13 -5.59
N SER A 147 16.55 -3.62 -6.81
CA SER A 147 17.10 -4.96 -7.02
C SER A 147 18.48 -5.15 -6.39
N HIS A 148 18.82 -6.39 -6.02
CA HIS A 148 20.08 -6.72 -5.34
C HIS A 148 21.34 -6.42 -6.17
N ASN A 149 21.20 -6.43 -7.50
CA ASN A 149 22.27 -6.06 -8.43
C ASN A 149 22.34 -4.55 -8.69
N ASP A 150 21.58 -3.74 -7.95
CA ASP A 150 21.53 -2.28 -8.04
C ASP A 150 21.08 -1.71 -9.40
N LYS A 151 20.48 -2.55 -10.28
CA LYS A 151 20.12 -2.16 -11.67
C LYS A 151 18.69 -1.71 -11.83
N TYR A 152 17.76 -2.32 -11.09
CA TYR A 152 16.33 -2.13 -11.28
C TYR A 152 15.69 -1.43 -10.09
N LEU A 153 14.69 -0.63 -10.38
CA LEU A 153 13.79 -0.02 -9.41
C LEU A 153 12.38 -0.50 -9.68
N ALA A 154 11.76 -1.13 -8.69
CA ALA A 154 10.34 -1.40 -8.67
C ALA A 154 9.63 -0.38 -7.79
N TYR A 155 8.48 0.11 -8.21
CA TYR A 155 7.65 1.03 -7.45
C TYR A 155 6.19 0.88 -7.81
N SER A 156 5.31 1.30 -6.92
CA SER A 156 3.87 1.21 -7.13
C SER A 156 3.18 2.56 -6.98
N LEU A 157 2.17 2.79 -7.83
CA LEU A 157 1.39 4.03 -7.86
C LEU A 157 -0.10 3.73 -7.82
N ASP A 158 -0.83 4.52 -7.03
CA ASP A 158 -2.27 4.72 -7.17
C ASP A 158 -2.51 6.11 -7.76
N LEU A 159 -3.19 6.18 -8.90
CA LEU A 159 -3.47 7.44 -9.61
C LEU A 159 -4.93 7.89 -9.50
N LYS A 160 -5.72 7.21 -8.66
CA LYS A 160 -7.16 7.45 -8.51
C LYS A 160 -7.63 7.67 -7.07
N GLY A 161 -6.77 7.37 -6.07
CA GLY A 161 -7.16 7.35 -4.66
C GLY A 161 -8.00 6.12 -4.30
N SER A 162 -7.84 5.05 -5.06
CA SER A 162 -8.62 3.82 -4.95
C SER A 162 -7.96 2.73 -4.11
N GLU A 163 -6.69 2.96 -3.73
CA GLU A 163 -5.81 1.96 -3.10
C GLU A 163 -5.58 0.69 -3.96
N TYR A 164 -5.97 0.73 -5.24
CA TYR A 164 -5.51 -0.22 -6.25
C TYR A 164 -4.22 0.29 -6.86
N PHE A 165 -3.12 -0.28 -6.43
CA PHE A 165 -1.80 0.11 -6.93
C PHE A 165 -1.42 -0.63 -8.19
N THR A 166 -0.66 0.08 -9.03
CA THR A 166 -0.01 -0.48 -10.22
C THR A 166 1.49 -0.51 -9.99
N ILE A 167 2.11 -1.68 -10.10
CA ILE A 167 3.56 -1.85 -9.98
C ILE A 167 4.22 -1.60 -11.34
N HIS A 168 5.31 -0.85 -11.30
CA HIS A 168 6.19 -0.54 -12.41
C HIS A 168 7.61 -1.02 -12.10
N ILE A 169 8.33 -1.54 -13.08
CA ILE A 169 9.73 -1.91 -12.95
C ILE A 169 10.53 -1.23 -14.06
N LYS A 170 11.57 -0.50 -13.69
CA LYS A 170 12.45 0.20 -14.63
C LYS A 170 13.93 -0.08 -14.36
N GLU A 171 14.73 -0.03 -15.41
CA GLU A 171 16.18 0.03 -15.27
C GLU A 171 16.63 1.43 -14.84
N ILE A 172 17.39 1.52 -13.74
CA ILE A 172 17.76 2.82 -13.14
C ILE A 172 18.58 3.68 -14.11
N LYS A 173 19.60 3.10 -14.78
CA LYS A 173 20.50 3.87 -15.67
C LYS A 173 19.81 4.42 -16.90
N THR A 174 18.94 3.63 -17.52
CA THR A 174 18.31 3.98 -18.81
C THR A 174 16.93 4.59 -18.62
N ASN A 175 16.36 4.45 -17.44
CA ASN A 175 14.98 4.85 -17.10
C ASN A 175 13.91 4.14 -17.96
N LYS A 176 14.27 3.01 -18.60
CA LYS A 176 13.36 2.21 -19.43
C LYS A 176 12.60 1.21 -18.60
N PHE A 177 11.30 1.10 -18.87
CA PHE A 177 10.48 0.04 -18.29
C PHE A 177 10.87 -1.31 -18.89
N ILE A 178 10.96 -2.34 -18.04
CA ILE A 178 11.43 -3.68 -18.40
C ILE A 178 10.36 -4.75 -18.32
N THR A 179 9.16 -4.40 -17.87
CA THR A 179 8.02 -5.32 -17.79
C THR A 179 6.71 -4.59 -18.05
N GLU A 180 5.64 -5.35 -18.28
CA GLU A 180 4.28 -4.85 -18.28
C GLU A 180 3.92 -4.32 -16.89
N LYS A 181 2.92 -3.43 -16.82
CA LYS A 181 2.38 -2.94 -15.55
C LYS A 181 1.60 -4.04 -14.85
N ILE A 182 1.83 -4.21 -13.55
CA ILE A 182 1.08 -5.17 -12.75
C ILE A 182 0.01 -4.40 -11.96
N GLU A 183 -1.23 -4.55 -12.37
CA GLU A 183 -2.36 -3.79 -11.86
C GLU A 183 -3.11 -4.54 -10.75
N ASN A 184 -3.95 -3.81 -10.00
CA ASN A 184 -4.82 -4.34 -8.94
C ASN A 184 -4.04 -5.01 -7.79
N THR A 185 -2.91 -4.44 -7.43
CA THR A 185 -2.07 -4.90 -6.32
C THR A 185 -2.32 -4.08 -5.05
N SER A 186 -1.85 -4.58 -3.91
CA SER A 186 -1.83 -3.82 -2.64
C SER A 186 -0.76 -2.73 -2.57
N GLY A 187 0.10 -2.64 -3.58
CA GLY A 187 1.21 -1.70 -3.64
C GLY A 187 2.54 -2.24 -3.13
N SER A 188 2.58 -3.31 -2.34
CA SER A 188 3.85 -3.89 -1.87
C SER A 188 4.58 -4.62 -2.99
N VAL A 189 5.90 -4.45 -3.04
CA VAL A 189 6.79 -5.11 -3.98
C VAL A 189 8.09 -5.51 -3.29
N LEU A 190 8.62 -6.70 -3.62
CA LEU A 190 9.87 -7.22 -3.06
C LEU A 190 10.64 -7.95 -4.16
N PHE A 191 11.88 -7.54 -4.45
CA PHE A 191 12.76 -8.28 -5.35
C PHE A 191 13.19 -9.62 -4.75
N SER A 192 13.35 -10.63 -5.61
CA SER A 192 14.07 -11.85 -5.22
C SER A 192 15.57 -11.58 -5.16
N LEU A 193 16.31 -12.32 -4.32
CA LEU A 193 17.75 -12.14 -4.16
C LEU A 193 18.56 -12.40 -5.44
N ASP A 194 18.02 -13.19 -6.35
CA ASP A 194 18.63 -13.48 -7.66
C ASP A 194 18.26 -12.46 -8.75
N ASP A 195 17.48 -11.43 -8.40
CA ASP A 195 16.98 -10.37 -9.29
C ASP A 195 16.17 -10.86 -10.51
N ASN A 196 15.73 -12.11 -10.49
CA ASN A 196 14.95 -12.68 -11.59
C ASN A 196 13.46 -12.47 -11.41
N TYR A 197 13.01 -12.19 -10.19
CA TYR A 197 11.60 -12.10 -9.84
C TYR A 197 11.31 -10.93 -8.92
N ILE A 198 10.04 -10.53 -8.89
CA ILE A 198 9.44 -9.77 -7.78
C ILE A 198 8.32 -10.60 -7.17
N PHE A 199 8.08 -10.36 -5.88
CA PHE A 199 6.90 -10.81 -5.17
C PHE A 199 5.98 -9.63 -4.93
N TYR A 200 4.67 -9.86 -5.01
CA TYR A 200 3.65 -8.85 -4.78
C TYR A 200 2.35 -9.46 -4.27
N SER A 201 1.52 -8.65 -3.61
CA SER A 201 0.20 -9.07 -3.16
C SER A 201 -0.88 -8.58 -4.12
N LYS A 202 -1.86 -9.44 -4.42
CA LYS A 202 -3.03 -9.10 -5.21
C LYS A 202 -4.26 -8.95 -4.31
N LEU A 203 -5.11 -7.97 -4.64
CA LEU A 203 -6.35 -7.73 -3.93
C LEU A 203 -7.45 -8.67 -4.44
N ASP A 204 -8.29 -9.15 -3.52
CA ASP A 204 -9.48 -9.95 -3.84
C ASP A 204 -10.71 -9.04 -4.15
N GLU A 205 -11.87 -9.67 -4.33
CA GLU A 205 -13.14 -8.99 -4.57
C GLU A 205 -13.65 -8.15 -3.40
N ASN A 206 -13.03 -8.24 -2.22
CA ASN A 206 -13.32 -7.43 -1.05
C ASN A 206 -12.26 -6.36 -0.78
N HIS A 207 -11.40 -6.09 -1.78
CA HIS A 207 -10.30 -5.13 -1.67
C HIS A 207 -9.29 -5.49 -0.57
N ARG A 208 -9.00 -6.79 -0.40
CA ARG A 208 -8.05 -7.30 0.60
C ARG A 208 -6.88 -8.02 -0.05
N PRO A 209 -5.64 -7.79 0.39
CA PRO A 209 -4.48 -8.56 -0.08
C PRO A 209 -4.57 -9.99 0.47
N ARG A 210 -4.95 -10.95 -0.38
CA ARG A 210 -5.13 -12.35 0.00
C ARG A 210 -4.25 -13.33 -0.74
N GLN A 211 -3.61 -12.88 -1.79
CA GLN A 211 -2.79 -13.71 -2.65
C GLN A 211 -1.38 -13.11 -2.79
N ILE A 212 -0.36 -13.97 -2.70
CA ILE A 212 1.02 -13.63 -3.00
C ILE A 212 1.39 -14.26 -4.33
N PHE A 213 1.83 -13.45 -5.27
CA PHE A 213 2.33 -13.85 -6.56
C PHE A 213 3.83 -13.64 -6.70
N ARG A 214 4.45 -14.41 -7.59
CA ARG A 214 5.81 -14.22 -8.07
C ARG A 214 5.78 -13.92 -9.57
N HIS A 215 6.24 -12.75 -9.96
CA HIS A 215 6.39 -12.32 -11.36
C HIS A 215 7.83 -12.49 -11.80
N LYS A 216 8.06 -13.12 -12.96
CA LYS A 216 9.39 -13.20 -13.60
C LYS A 216 9.63 -11.92 -14.41
N ILE A 217 10.67 -11.17 -14.05
CA ILE A 217 11.01 -9.89 -14.67
C ILE A 217 11.20 -10.06 -16.18
N GLY A 218 10.56 -9.19 -16.97
CA GLY A 218 10.59 -9.22 -18.43
C GLY A 218 9.74 -10.32 -19.08
N LYS A 219 8.87 -10.99 -18.32
CA LYS A 219 7.89 -11.94 -18.85
C LYS A 219 6.47 -11.38 -18.74
N SER A 220 5.52 -12.06 -19.37
CA SER A 220 4.10 -11.67 -19.27
C SER A 220 3.55 -11.93 -17.87
N ILE A 221 2.71 -11.02 -17.38
CA ILE A 221 1.98 -11.16 -16.10
C ILE A 221 1.02 -12.36 -16.10
N LYS A 222 0.67 -12.90 -17.27
CA LYS A 222 -0.15 -14.12 -17.39
C LYS A 222 0.55 -15.38 -16.91
N ASP A 223 1.90 -15.34 -16.86
CA ASP A 223 2.76 -16.44 -16.43
C ASP A 223 3.10 -16.35 -14.94
N ASP A 224 2.49 -15.42 -14.21
CA ASP A 224 2.77 -15.21 -12.80
C ASP A 224 2.35 -16.39 -11.95
N LEU A 225 3.23 -16.81 -11.06
CA LEU A 225 3.02 -17.95 -10.19
C LEU A 225 2.34 -17.51 -8.88
N LEU A 226 1.16 -18.06 -8.61
CA LEU A 226 0.53 -17.97 -7.29
C LEU A 226 1.35 -18.78 -6.28
N ILE A 227 1.91 -18.12 -5.27
CA ILE A 227 2.74 -18.72 -4.21
C ILE A 227 1.90 -19.08 -2.99
N PHE A 228 0.96 -18.20 -2.62
CA PHE A 228 0.16 -18.37 -1.42
C PHE A 228 -1.21 -17.72 -1.57
N GLU A 229 -2.23 -18.37 -1.02
CA GLU A 229 -3.57 -17.82 -0.92
C GLU A 229 -4.15 -18.04 0.47
N GLU A 230 -4.55 -16.97 1.15
CA GLU A 230 -5.28 -17.03 2.42
C GLU A 230 -6.78 -17.16 2.13
N LYS A 231 -7.38 -18.20 2.73
CA LYS A 231 -8.82 -18.52 2.51
C LYS A 231 -9.74 -17.95 3.57
N THR A 232 -9.19 -17.52 4.71
CA THR A 232 -9.97 -16.92 5.80
C THR A 232 -10.30 -15.45 5.46
N PRO A 233 -11.57 -15.07 5.30
CA PRO A 233 -11.94 -13.73 4.80
C PRO A 233 -11.43 -12.55 5.61
N ALA A 234 -11.25 -12.71 6.92
CA ALA A 234 -10.79 -11.65 7.82
C ALA A 234 -9.27 -11.38 7.75
N PHE A 235 -8.50 -12.31 7.15
CA PHE A 235 -7.05 -12.25 7.15
C PHE A 235 -6.51 -11.60 5.88
N THR A 236 -5.40 -10.90 6.02
CA THR A 236 -4.62 -10.33 4.92
C THR A 236 -3.23 -10.95 4.88
N VAL A 237 -2.58 -10.87 3.73
CA VAL A 237 -1.25 -11.44 3.54
C VAL A 237 -0.23 -10.40 3.11
N SER A 238 1.00 -10.59 3.58
CA SER A 238 2.18 -9.87 3.13
C SER A 238 3.37 -10.80 3.02
N ILE A 239 4.39 -10.40 2.26
CA ILE A 239 5.65 -11.13 2.14
C ILE A 239 6.81 -10.21 2.49
N GLY A 240 7.83 -10.76 3.11
CA GLY A 240 9.08 -10.07 3.44
C GLY A 240 10.25 -11.04 3.43
N ILE A 241 11.45 -10.53 3.64
CA ILE A 241 12.69 -11.30 3.71
C ILE A 241 13.24 -11.29 5.14
N SER A 242 13.90 -12.37 5.55
CA SER A 242 14.59 -12.44 6.85
C SER A 242 15.81 -11.51 6.89
N ALA A 243 16.23 -11.10 8.11
CA ALA A 243 17.37 -10.21 8.28
C ALA A 243 18.71 -10.80 7.77
N ASP A 244 18.83 -12.14 7.75
CA ASP A 244 19.99 -12.84 7.22
C ASP A 244 19.84 -13.28 5.76
N GLU A 245 18.77 -12.82 5.09
CA GLU A 245 18.42 -13.06 3.68
C GLU A 245 18.31 -14.55 3.27
N LYS A 246 18.08 -15.46 4.23
CA LYS A 246 17.97 -16.90 3.96
C LYS A 246 16.56 -17.38 3.67
N TYR A 247 15.56 -16.62 4.13
CA TYR A 247 14.16 -17.01 4.03
C TYR A 247 13.27 -15.84 3.61
N TYR A 248 12.26 -16.15 2.80
CA TYR A 248 11.08 -15.32 2.67
C TYR A 248 10.05 -15.75 3.69
N PHE A 249 9.41 -14.78 4.32
CA PHE A 249 8.33 -14.97 5.27
C PHE A 249 7.03 -14.43 4.70
N ILE A 250 5.99 -15.28 4.69
CA ILE A 250 4.62 -14.85 4.43
C ILE A 250 3.93 -14.69 5.78
N ASN A 251 3.37 -13.51 5.99
CA ASN A 251 2.51 -13.20 7.14
C ASN A 251 1.06 -13.26 6.71
N SER A 252 0.25 -14.07 7.38
CA SER A 252 -1.19 -14.05 7.29
C SER A 252 -1.76 -13.64 8.65
N SER A 253 -2.52 -12.53 8.70
CA SER A 253 -2.97 -11.97 9.98
C SER A 253 -4.27 -11.17 9.86
N ASP A 254 -4.98 -11.10 10.98
CA ASP A 254 -5.97 -10.08 11.28
C ASP A 254 -5.46 -9.13 12.38
N HIS A 255 -6.35 -8.43 13.08
CA HIS A 255 -5.98 -7.45 14.10
C HIS A 255 -5.33 -8.07 15.36
N ASN A 256 -5.58 -9.33 15.67
CA ASN A 256 -5.15 -9.95 16.92
C ASN A 256 -4.68 -11.40 16.78
N THR A 257 -4.57 -11.91 15.57
CA THR A 257 -4.16 -13.29 15.31
C THR A 257 -3.23 -13.33 14.10
N SER A 258 -2.14 -14.08 14.18
CA SER A 258 -1.23 -14.25 13.06
C SER A 258 -0.84 -15.71 12.82
N GLU A 259 -0.52 -16.01 11.57
CA GLU A 259 0.06 -17.25 11.09
C GLU A 259 1.21 -16.93 10.15
N LYS A 260 2.33 -17.63 10.27
CA LYS A 260 3.53 -17.37 9.47
C LYS A 260 3.91 -18.60 8.67
N TYR A 261 4.36 -18.32 7.45
CA TYR A 261 4.93 -19.32 6.56
C TYR A 261 6.32 -18.88 6.11
N PHE A 262 7.14 -19.81 5.70
CA PHE A 262 8.48 -19.52 5.17
C PHE A 262 8.85 -20.46 4.03
N PHE A 263 9.75 -20.01 3.18
CA PHE A 263 10.50 -20.81 2.21
C PHE A 263 11.89 -20.21 2.03
N LYS A 264 12.84 -21.02 1.54
CA LYS A 264 14.22 -20.55 1.36
C LYS A 264 14.33 -19.62 0.16
N THR A 265 15.26 -18.68 0.24
CA THR A 265 15.49 -17.69 -0.83
C THR A 265 16.09 -18.31 -2.11
N ASP A 266 16.73 -19.47 -2.01
CA ASP A 266 17.33 -20.23 -3.12
C ASP A 266 16.38 -21.29 -3.73
N GLU A 267 15.15 -21.42 -3.23
CA GLU A 267 14.16 -22.37 -3.78
C GLU A 267 13.66 -21.90 -5.15
N LYS A 268 13.92 -22.71 -6.20
CA LYS A 268 13.46 -22.43 -7.57
C LYS A 268 11.93 -22.37 -7.68
N ILE A 269 11.24 -23.24 -6.96
CA ILE A 269 9.79 -23.28 -6.85
C ILE A 269 9.45 -23.07 -5.38
N PRO A 270 8.97 -21.86 -5.00
CA PRO A 270 8.61 -21.57 -3.62
C PRO A 270 7.47 -22.44 -3.13
N ILE A 271 7.69 -23.16 -2.04
CA ILE A 271 6.66 -23.95 -1.35
C ILE A 271 6.59 -23.47 0.09
N PRO A 272 5.63 -22.59 0.43
CA PRO A 272 5.50 -22.04 1.77
C PRO A 272 5.24 -23.14 2.82
N LYS A 273 6.10 -23.19 3.83
CA LYS A 273 6.01 -24.12 4.97
C LYS A 273 5.45 -23.37 6.16
N LEU A 274 4.44 -23.95 6.81
CA LEU A 274 3.84 -23.39 8.01
C LEU A 274 4.84 -23.41 9.17
N VAL A 275 4.97 -22.30 9.89
CA VAL A 275 5.77 -22.20 11.13
C VAL A 275 4.96 -22.70 12.31
N ARG A 276 3.82 -22.08 12.57
CA ARG A 276 2.89 -22.43 13.64
C ARG A 276 1.48 -22.07 13.20
N LYS A 277 0.55 -23.00 13.42
CA LYS A 277 -0.87 -22.79 13.12
C LYS A 277 -1.43 -21.64 13.95
N LYS A 278 -2.27 -20.80 13.34
CA LYS A 278 -2.93 -19.68 14.00
C LYS A 278 -3.77 -20.13 15.20
N GLU A 279 -3.67 -19.40 16.29
CA GLU A 279 -4.48 -19.52 17.49
C GLU A 279 -5.10 -18.15 17.77
N LYS A 280 -6.40 -18.15 18.02
CA LYS A 280 -7.15 -16.90 18.21
C LYS A 280 -6.56 -16.07 19.36
N GLY A 281 -6.26 -14.81 19.09
CA GLY A 281 -5.68 -13.89 20.05
C GLY A 281 -4.15 -13.97 20.18
N ILE A 282 -3.48 -14.82 19.38
CA ILE A 282 -2.01 -14.94 19.40
C ILE A 282 -1.42 -14.26 18.17
N ILE A 283 -0.61 -13.24 18.42
CA ILE A 283 0.25 -12.58 17.42
C ILE A 283 1.70 -12.92 17.76
N TYR A 284 2.47 -13.28 16.74
CA TYR A 284 3.90 -13.48 16.87
C TYR A 284 4.66 -12.99 15.65
N SER A 285 5.90 -12.57 15.86
CA SER A 285 6.85 -12.27 14.80
C SER A 285 7.80 -13.44 14.60
N ILE A 286 8.44 -13.51 13.44
CA ILE A 286 9.44 -14.51 13.11
C ILE A 286 10.65 -13.84 12.48
N ASN A 287 11.83 -14.34 12.80
CA ASN A 287 13.07 -14.02 12.10
C ASN A 287 13.99 -15.23 12.06
N SER A 288 15.10 -15.12 11.33
CA SER A 288 16.11 -16.16 11.26
C SER A 288 17.49 -15.64 11.67
N TRP A 289 18.27 -16.54 12.22
CA TRP A 289 19.68 -16.32 12.54
C TRP A 289 20.45 -17.61 12.31
N GLY A 290 21.30 -17.60 11.29
CA GLY A 290 22.05 -18.80 10.93
C GLY A 290 21.13 -19.92 10.44
N CYS A 291 21.03 -21.03 11.19
CA CYS A 291 20.15 -22.17 10.88
C CYS A 291 18.89 -22.21 11.76
N LEU A 292 18.67 -21.21 12.60
CA LEU A 292 17.56 -21.18 13.56
C LEU A 292 16.49 -20.20 13.09
N LEU A 293 15.22 -20.63 13.20
CA LEU A 293 14.06 -19.74 13.18
C LEU A 293 13.67 -19.49 14.63
N TYR A 294 13.44 -18.23 14.98
CA TYR A 294 12.99 -17.83 16.29
C TYR A 294 11.76 -16.94 16.21
N THR A 295 10.89 -17.06 17.21
CA THR A 295 9.70 -16.25 17.36
C THR A 295 9.85 -15.35 18.56
N SER A 296 9.36 -14.13 18.47
CA SER A 296 9.26 -13.22 19.59
C SER A 296 7.80 -13.14 20.01
N PRO A 297 7.46 -13.36 21.29
CA PRO A 297 6.13 -13.09 21.81
C PRO A 297 5.84 -11.60 21.70
N SER A 298 4.54 -11.26 21.54
CA SER A 298 4.13 -9.86 21.56
C SER A 298 4.53 -9.22 22.90
N PRO A 299 5.04 -7.97 22.92
CA PRO A 299 5.31 -7.25 24.18
C PRO A 299 4.07 -7.08 25.09
N ARG A 300 2.87 -7.40 24.60
CA ARG A 300 1.64 -7.38 25.39
C ARG A 300 1.41 -8.65 26.20
N ASP A 301 2.20 -9.69 25.97
CA ASP A 301 2.08 -11.00 26.62
C ASP A 301 3.11 -11.20 27.75
N SER A 302 3.81 -10.14 28.15
CA SER A 302 4.78 -10.13 29.27
C SER A 302 4.32 -9.28 30.42
#